data_e9d09c36c0d975df386dc134773c779a
#
_entry.id   e9d09c36c0d975df386dc134773c779a
#
_cell.length_a   1.000
_cell.length_b   1.000
_cell.length_c   1.000
_cell.angle_alpha   90.00
_cell.angle_beta   90.00
_cell.angle_gamma   90.00
#
_symmetry.space_group_name_H-M   'P 1'
#
loop_
_entity.id
_entity.type
_entity.pdbx_description
1 polymer ?
#
loop_
_entity_poly.entity_id
_entity_poly.type
_entity_poly.pdbx_seq_one_letter_code
_entity_poly.pdbx_strand_id
1 'polypeptide(L)'
;MEKRVQDYTQEILDTIRSNSSPAVMGSRLEDYHENDLADVLPLLTVPERCKLYRILDTDMLSDIFEYAESDNVAEYLEEMDVKKAASILSKMETDALAEVLQKLDKAKKKLLIELLDPEVRHDIEMIASFDEDEIGSRMTTNCIIIREDLNVEQAMSSLIDQAAKNDNISTIFVVNAQQKFYGAIDLKNLIMQDATRRSRI
;
A
#
# COMPACT_ATOMS: atom_id res chain seq x y z
N MET A 1 29.76 13.96 7.33
CA MET A 1 28.94 14.82 6.45
C MET A 1 27.50 14.31 6.59
N GLU A 2 26.72 14.96 7.42
CA GLU A 2 25.26 14.72 7.47
C GLU A 2 24.68 15.13 6.12
N LYS A 3 24.07 14.17 5.41
CA LYS A 3 23.18 14.51 4.30
C LYS A 3 22.05 15.35 4.90
N ARG A 4 22.00 16.64 4.60
CA ARG A 4 20.79 17.43 4.80
C ARG A 4 19.67 16.72 4.01
N VAL A 5 18.73 16.15 4.72
CA VAL A 5 17.44 15.76 4.13
C VAL A 5 16.83 17.08 3.64
N GLN A 6 16.55 17.18 2.35
CA GLN A 6 15.96 18.38 1.79
C GLN A 6 14.51 18.42 2.27
N ASP A 7 14.14 19.50 2.96
CA ASP A 7 12.77 19.68 3.45
C ASP A 7 11.95 20.38 2.35
N TYR A 8 11.03 19.66 1.77
CA TYR A 8 10.14 20.14 0.69
C TYR A 8 8.82 20.73 1.21
N THR A 9 8.58 20.74 2.52
CA THR A 9 7.31 21.14 3.15
C THR A 9 6.80 22.48 2.62
N GLN A 10 7.63 23.52 2.61
CA GLN A 10 7.20 24.84 2.17
C GLN A 10 6.90 24.89 0.67
N GLU A 11 7.70 24.22 -0.15
CA GLU A 11 7.53 24.16 -1.60
C GLU A 11 6.22 23.44 -1.99
N ILE A 12 5.90 22.36 -1.30
CA ILE A 12 4.63 21.62 -1.45
C ILE A 12 3.45 22.50 -1.04
N LEU A 13 3.53 23.15 0.12
CA LEU A 13 2.48 24.08 0.58
C LEU A 13 2.23 25.20 -0.42
N ASP A 14 3.29 25.83 -0.94
CA ASP A 14 3.20 26.91 -1.93
C ASP A 14 2.59 26.40 -3.24
N THR A 15 2.92 25.17 -3.65
CA THR A 15 2.34 24.52 -4.83
C THR A 15 0.82 24.32 -4.65
N ILE A 16 0.38 23.79 -3.51
CA ILE A 16 -1.04 23.56 -3.20
C ILE A 16 -1.82 24.86 -3.12
N ARG A 17 -1.23 25.91 -2.55
CA ARG A 17 -1.83 27.25 -2.38
C ARG A 17 -1.77 28.10 -3.64
N SER A 18 -1.03 27.67 -4.64
CA SER A 18 -0.92 28.40 -5.92
C SER A 18 -2.25 28.45 -6.68
N ASN A 19 -2.34 29.42 -7.60
CA ASN A 19 -3.46 29.53 -8.54
C ASN A 19 -3.26 28.66 -9.81
N SER A 20 -2.39 27.65 -9.74
CA SER A 20 -2.16 26.73 -10.86
C SER A 20 -3.43 25.93 -11.19
N SER A 21 -3.53 25.52 -12.47
CA SER A 21 -4.63 24.61 -12.84
C SER A 21 -4.47 23.25 -12.15
N PRO A 22 -5.58 22.52 -11.93
CA PRO A 22 -5.51 21.18 -11.29
C PRO A 22 -4.51 20.23 -11.95
N ALA A 23 -4.45 20.19 -13.28
CA ALA A 23 -3.53 19.34 -14.02
C ALA A 23 -2.03 19.71 -13.78
N VAL A 24 -1.71 21.02 -13.77
CA VAL A 24 -0.35 21.49 -13.49
C VAL A 24 0.03 21.25 -12.05
N MET A 25 -0.91 21.40 -11.13
CA MET A 25 -0.68 21.12 -9.71
C MET A 25 -0.43 19.63 -9.47
N GLY A 26 -1.26 18.76 -10.02
CA GLY A 26 -1.08 17.30 -9.94
C GLY A 26 0.29 16.89 -10.43
N SER A 27 0.65 17.28 -11.66
CA SER A 27 1.95 16.94 -12.25
C SER A 27 3.16 17.45 -11.43
N ARG A 28 3.02 18.57 -10.71
CA ARG A 28 4.10 19.04 -9.81
C ARG A 28 4.16 18.26 -8.51
N LEU A 29 3.02 17.79 -8.02
CA LEU A 29 2.97 17.00 -6.79
C LEU A 29 3.49 15.59 -7.00
N GLU A 30 3.36 15.02 -8.21
CA GLU A 30 3.94 13.74 -8.61
C GLU A 30 5.49 13.73 -8.60
N ASP A 31 6.14 14.90 -8.57
CA ASP A 31 7.60 15.02 -8.47
C ASP A 31 8.13 14.82 -7.03
N TYR A 32 7.25 14.82 -6.01
CA TYR A 32 7.62 14.62 -4.60
C TYR A 32 7.35 13.18 -4.17
N HIS A 33 8.11 12.72 -3.17
CA HIS A 33 7.86 11.43 -2.54
C HIS A 33 6.58 11.48 -1.69
N GLU A 34 5.85 10.39 -1.63
CA GLU A 34 4.59 10.27 -0.92
C GLU A 34 4.72 10.60 0.57
N ASN A 35 5.85 10.25 1.19
CA ASN A 35 6.17 10.60 2.57
C ASN A 35 6.23 12.14 2.78
N ASP A 36 6.84 12.89 1.85
CA ASP A 36 6.91 14.36 1.95
C ASP A 36 5.50 14.98 1.84
N LEU A 37 4.64 14.37 1.02
CA LEU A 37 3.24 14.78 0.87
C LEU A 37 2.41 14.44 2.11
N ALA A 38 2.64 13.27 2.73
CA ALA A 38 2.00 12.85 3.97
C ALA A 38 2.33 13.81 5.13
N ASP A 39 3.59 14.23 5.25
CA ASP A 39 4.04 15.18 6.28
C ASP A 39 3.38 16.56 6.15
N VAL A 40 2.93 16.92 4.96
CA VAL A 40 2.25 18.22 4.71
C VAL A 40 0.75 18.17 5.01
N LEU A 41 0.09 17.00 4.92
CA LEU A 41 -1.35 16.89 5.13
C LEU A 41 -1.88 17.52 6.44
N PRO A 42 -1.22 17.32 7.61
CA PRO A 42 -1.67 17.94 8.86
C PRO A 42 -1.55 19.47 8.88
N LEU A 43 -0.71 20.05 8.01
CA LEU A 43 -0.49 21.50 7.90
C LEU A 43 -1.50 22.19 6.99
N LEU A 44 -2.32 21.42 6.29
CA LEU A 44 -3.34 21.91 5.38
C LEU A 44 -4.67 22.11 6.10
N THR A 45 -5.43 23.10 5.65
CA THR A 45 -6.83 23.25 6.02
C THR A 45 -7.71 22.22 5.30
N VAL A 46 -8.87 21.89 5.85
CA VAL A 46 -9.84 20.97 5.22
C VAL A 46 -10.13 21.33 3.74
N PRO A 47 -10.37 22.59 3.34
CA PRO A 47 -10.56 22.95 1.94
C PRO A 47 -9.33 22.67 1.05
N GLU A 48 -8.11 22.84 1.58
CA GLU A 48 -6.88 22.55 0.86
C GLU A 48 -6.71 21.03 0.67
N ARG A 49 -6.96 20.22 1.71
CA ARG A 49 -6.98 18.75 1.59
C ARG A 49 -8.05 18.26 0.61
N CYS A 50 -9.29 18.79 0.71
CA CYS A 50 -10.35 18.47 -0.25
C CYS A 50 -9.99 18.83 -1.70
N LYS A 51 -9.17 19.86 -1.92
CA LYS A 51 -8.63 20.19 -3.24
C LYS A 51 -7.65 19.12 -3.71
N LEU A 52 -6.74 18.65 -2.85
CA LEU A 52 -5.81 17.56 -3.15
C LEU A 52 -6.55 16.27 -3.51
N TYR A 53 -7.54 15.89 -2.71
CA TYR A 53 -8.34 14.68 -2.97
C TYR A 53 -9.04 14.67 -4.32
N ARG A 54 -9.24 15.82 -4.96
CA ARG A 54 -9.83 15.93 -6.31
C ARG A 54 -8.79 15.91 -7.41
N ILE A 55 -7.56 16.31 -7.11
CA ILE A 55 -6.46 16.46 -8.08
C ILE A 55 -5.66 15.18 -8.19
N LEU A 56 -5.34 14.56 -7.06
CA LEU A 56 -4.58 13.32 -7.01
C LEU A 56 -5.48 12.13 -7.31
N ASP A 57 -4.93 11.15 -7.97
CA ASP A 57 -5.62 9.87 -8.21
C ASP A 57 -5.69 9.01 -6.94
N THR A 58 -6.34 7.87 -7.04
CA THR A 58 -6.56 6.98 -5.90
C THR A 58 -5.31 6.21 -5.52
N ASP A 59 -4.43 5.92 -6.46
CA ASP A 59 -3.18 5.20 -6.20
C ASP A 59 -2.25 6.10 -5.38
N MET A 60 -1.98 7.30 -5.86
CA MET A 60 -1.14 8.27 -5.15
C MET A 60 -1.70 8.65 -3.77
N LEU A 61 -3.03 8.78 -3.62
CA LEU A 61 -3.65 9.04 -2.32
C LEU A 61 -3.52 7.85 -1.36
N SER A 62 -3.57 6.62 -1.87
CA SER A 62 -3.30 5.41 -1.09
C SER A 62 -1.89 5.42 -0.54
N ASP A 63 -0.90 5.62 -1.42
CA ASP A 63 0.51 5.65 -1.07
C ASP A 63 0.81 6.74 -0.03
N ILE A 64 0.24 7.95 -0.21
CA ILE A 64 0.36 9.04 0.77
C ILE A 64 -0.24 8.66 2.13
N PHE A 65 -1.39 7.99 2.14
CA PHE A 65 -2.06 7.62 3.39
C PHE A 65 -1.33 6.50 4.13
N GLU A 66 -0.58 5.65 3.46
CA GLU A 66 0.28 4.65 4.09
C GLU A 66 1.44 5.26 4.89
N TYR A 67 1.93 6.44 4.50
CA TYR A 67 2.94 7.19 5.24
C TYR A 67 2.36 8.09 6.34
N ALA A 68 1.06 8.37 6.31
CA ALA A 68 0.42 9.23 7.30
C ALA A 68 0.03 8.46 8.57
N GLU A 69 -0.04 9.16 9.71
CA GLU A 69 -0.54 8.58 10.96
C GLU A 69 -1.99 8.07 10.80
N SER A 70 -2.25 6.84 11.20
CA SER A 70 -3.55 6.17 11.02
C SER A 70 -4.74 6.92 11.65
N ASP A 71 -4.51 7.62 12.77
CA ASP A 71 -5.53 8.49 13.41
C ASP A 71 -5.89 9.67 12.49
N ASN A 72 -4.91 10.31 11.86
CA ASN A 72 -5.14 11.40 10.91
C ASN A 72 -5.84 10.90 9.64
N VAL A 73 -5.44 9.74 9.13
CA VAL A 73 -6.10 9.13 7.94
C VAL A 73 -7.57 8.87 8.22
N ALA A 74 -7.93 8.37 9.41
CA ALA A 74 -9.32 8.17 9.81
C ALA A 74 -10.13 9.48 9.74
N GLU A 75 -9.53 10.62 10.16
CA GLU A 75 -10.16 11.95 10.02
C GLU A 75 -10.27 12.38 8.56
N TYR A 76 -9.22 12.18 7.74
CA TYR A 76 -9.21 12.56 6.32
C TYR A 76 -10.27 11.80 5.51
N LEU A 77 -10.52 10.55 5.85
CA LEU A 77 -11.60 9.77 5.24
C LEU A 77 -13.01 10.34 5.53
N GLU A 78 -13.15 11.17 6.57
CA GLU A 78 -14.41 11.89 6.86
C GLU A 78 -14.63 13.11 5.97
N GLU A 79 -13.58 13.63 5.38
CA GLU A 79 -13.62 14.79 4.52
C GLU A 79 -14.02 14.47 3.06
N MET A 80 -14.19 13.19 2.72
CA MET A 80 -14.44 12.73 1.35
C MET A 80 -15.68 11.84 1.22
N ASP A 81 -16.10 11.65 -0.02
CA ASP A 81 -17.18 10.70 -0.35
C ASP A 81 -16.79 9.27 0.02
N VAL A 82 -17.74 8.53 0.59
CA VAL A 82 -17.50 7.17 1.11
C VAL A 82 -17.01 6.18 0.04
N LYS A 83 -17.43 6.35 -1.21
CA LYS A 83 -16.96 5.48 -2.30
C LYS A 83 -15.52 5.78 -2.67
N LYS A 84 -15.15 7.08 -2.65
CA LYS A 84 -13.76 7.47 -2.86
C LYS A 84 -12.89 6.97 -1.72
N ALA A 85 -13.32 7.12 -0.48
CA ALA A 85 -12.63 6.58 0.69
C ALA A 85 -12.40 5.05 0.54
N ALA A 86 -13.44 4.29 0.20
CA ALA A 86 -13.33 2.85 -0.01
C ALA A 86 -12.39 2.49 -1.17
N SER A 87 -12.39 3.28 -2.27
CA SER A 87 -11.49 3.05 -3.41
C SER A 87 -10.02 3.30 -3.06
N ILE A 88 -9.72 4.30 -2.23
CA ILE A 88 -8.37 4.54 -1.71
C ILE A 88 -7.96 3.39 -0.78
N LEU A 89 -8.80 3.05 0.18
CA LEU A 89 -8.55 1.96 1.13
C LEU A 89 -8.33 0.61 0.45
N SER A 90 -9.01 0.36 -0.68
CA SER A 90 -8.83 -0.89 -1.45
C SER A 90 -7.46 -1.01 -2.13
N LYS A 91 -6.68 0.06 -2.15
CA LYS A 91 -5.34 0.08 -2.75
C LYS A 91 -4.22 0.09 -1.71
N MET A 92 -4.55 0.36 -0.45
CA MET A 92 -3.61 0.36 0.66
C MET A 92 -3.11 -1.05 0.95
N GLU A 93 -1.89 -1.15 1.47
CA GLU A 93 -1.39 -2.40 2.05
C GLU A 93 -2.30 -2.88 3.20
N THR A 94 -2.46 -4.18 3.32
CA THR A 94 -3.47 -4.78 4.20
C THR A 94 -3.24 -4.47 5.68
N ASP A 95 -1.98 -4.34 6.12
CA ASP A 95 -1.62 -3.97 7.49
C ASP A 95 -1.92 -2.49 7.78
N ALA A 96 -1.56 -1.57 6.88
CA ALA A 96 -1.91 -0.14 6.99
C ALA A 96 -3.43 0.06 6.99
N LEU A 97 -4.13 -0.61 6.08
CA LEU A 97 -5.60 -0.60 6.04
C LEU A 97 -6.21 -1.11 7.35
N ALA A 98 -5.68 -2.21 7.92
CA ALA A 98 -6.17 -2.75 9.19
C ALA A 98 -6.01 -1.75 10.33
N GLU A 99 -4.88 -1.04 10.40
CA GLU A 99 -4.64 0.01 11.41
C GLU A 99 -5.63 1.18 11.28
N VAL A 100 -5.84 1.68 10.06
CA VAL A 100 -6.82 2.76 9.80
C VAL A 100 -8.23 2.34 10.19
N LEU A 101 -8.63 1.10 9.83
CA LEU A 101 -9.96 0.57 10.16
C LEU A 101 -10.18 0.42 11.68
N GLN A 102 -9.12 0.22 12.48
CA GLN A 102 -9.22 0.19 13.95
C GLN A 102 -9.53 1.57 14.55
N LYS A 103 -9.16 2.66 13.86
CA LYS A 103 -9.40 4.05 14.31
C LYS A 103 -10.79 4.57 13.99
N LEU A 104 -11.52 3.90 13.10
CA LEU A 104 -12.87 4.28 12.70
C LEU A 104 -13.94 3.79 13.69
N ASP A 105 -15.04 4.53 13.79
CA ASP A 105 -16.22 4.05 14.51
C ASP A 105 -16.81 2.80 13.84
N LYS A 106 -17.56 2.00 14.62
CA LYS A 106 -18.08 0.70 14.17
C LYS A 106 -19.01 0.79 12.94
N ALA A 107 -19.78 1.87 12.82
CA ALA A 107 -20.74 2.03 11.73
C ALA A 107 -20.01 2.35 10.43
N LYS A 108 -19.04 3.27 10.47
CA LYS A 108 -18.23 3.68 9.33
C LYS A 108 -17.29 2.55 8.89
N LYS A 109 -16.62 1.89 9.84
CA LYS A 109 -15.80 0.70 9.56
C LYS A 109 -16.59 -0.35 8.78
N LYS A 110 -17.79 -0.70 9.25
CA LYS A 110 -18.64 -1.69 8.57
C LYS A 110 -19.01 -1.25 7.15
N LEU A 111 -19.43 0.01 6.99
CA LEU A 111 -19.79 0.56 5.69
C LEU A 111 -18.62 0.54 4.71
N LEU A 112 -17.43 0.95 5.15
CA LEU A 112 -16.23 0.96 4.29
C LEU A 112 -15.84 -0.47 3.91
N ILE A 113 -15.80 -1.42 4.85
CA ILE A 113 -15.49 -2.83 4.55
C ILE A 113 -16.47 -3.42 3.51
N GLU A 114 -17.77 -3.09 3.58
CA GLU A 114 -18.75 -3.53 2.58
C GLU A 114 -18.48 -2.97 1.17
N LEU A 115 -17.78 -1.85 1.08
CA LEU A 115 -17.44 -1.17 -0.18
C LEU A 115 -16.04 -1.48 -0.71
N LEU A 116 -15.18 -2.14 0.08
CA LEU A 116 -13.86 -2.58 -0.37
C LEU A 116 -13.97 -3.59 -1.53
N ASP A 117 -12.93 -3.66 -2.33
CA ASP A 117 -12.78 -4.69 -3.33
C ASP A 117 -12.85 -6.08 -2.69
N PRO A 118 -13.45 -7.09 -3.36
CA PRO A 118 -13.72 -8.41 -2.76
C PRO A 118 -12.45 -9.13 -2.24
N GLU A 119 -11.32 -8.99 -2.92
CA GLU A 119 -10.04 -9.59 -2.51
C GLU A 119 -9.55 -8.94 -1.22
N VAL A 120 -9.51 -7.60 -1.18
CA VAL A 120 -9.08 -6.81 0.00
C VAL A 120 -10.01 -7.06 1.20
N ARG A 121 -11.33 -7.14 0.95
CA ARG A 121 -12.29 -7.47 2.01
C ARG A 121 -12.01 -8.82 2.63
N HIS A 122 -11.74 -9.84 1.81
CA HIS A 122 -11.40 -11.18 2.29
C HIS A 122 -10.17 -11.17 3.18
N ASP A 123 -9.13 -10.45 2.78
CA ASP A 123 -7.89 -10.32 3.54
C ASP A 123 -8.09 -9.61 4.88
N ILE A 124 -8.88 -8.52 4.89
CA ILE A 124 -9.24 -7.81 6.12
C ILE A 124 -10.09 -8.67 7.06
N GLU A 125 -11.06 -9.45 6.54
CA GLU A 125 -11.85 -10.38 7.34
C GLU A 125 -10.97 -11.47 7.97
N MET A 126 -9.97 -11.96 7.24
CA MET A 126 -8.99 -12.93 7.75
C MET A 126 -8.14 -12.32 8.87
N ILE A 127 -7.59 -11.14 8.70
CA ILE A 127 -6.80 -10.44 9.73
C ILE A 127 -7.66 -10.11 10.95
N ALA A 128 -8.88 -9.64 10.74
CA ALA A 128 -9.83 -9.32 11.80
C ALA A 128 -10.32 -10.55 12.60
N SER A 129 -10.04 -11.76 12.12
CA SER A 129 -10.34 -13.01 12.85
C SER A 129 -9.36 -13.29 13.97
N PHE A 130 -8.22 -12.60 14.01
CA PHE A 130 -7.21 -12.68 15.07
C PHE A 130 -7.46 -11.64 16.15
N ASP A 131 -7.14 -11.97 17.41
CA ASP A 131 -7.15 -11.00 18.50
C ASP A 131 -6.00 -9.97 18.36
N GLU A 132 -6.14 -8.76 18.92
CA GLU A 132 -5.17 -7.65 18.74
C GLU A 132 -3.75 -7.99 19.23
N ASP A 133 -3.63 -8.90 20.19
CA ASP A 133 -2.37 -9.40 20.76
C ASP A 133 -1.80 -10.63 20.01
N GLU A 134 -2.51 -11.16 19.04
CA GLU A 134 -2.03 -12.24 18.18
C GLU A 134 -1.22 -11.72 17.00
N ILE A 135 -0.16 -12.42 16.62
CA ILE A 135 0.69 -12.07 15.45
C ILE A 135 -0.14 -11.96 14.17
N GLY A 136 -1.17 -12.77 14.00
CA GLY A 136 -2.05 -12.74 12.84
C GLY A 136 -2.76 -11.41 12.61
N SER A 137 -3.00 -10.62 13.68
CA SER A 137 -3.61 -9.29 13.57
C SER A 137 -2.70 -8.23 12.93
N ARG A 138 -1.40 -8.53 12.82
CA ARG A 138 -0.36 -7.65 12.23
C ARG A 138 0.25 -8.25 10.96
N MET A 139 -0.45 -9.17 10.36
CA MET A 139 -0.02 -9.87 9.15
C MET A 139 -0.28 -9.00 7.92
N THR A 140 0.66 -8.98 6.98
CA THR A 140 0.43 -8.44 5.63
C THR A 140 0.20 -9.58 4.65
N THR A 141 -0.63 -9.35 3.64
CA THR A 141 -0.81 -10.23 2.48
C THR A 141 0.11 -9.85 1.32
N ASN A 142 0.84 -8.73 1.42
CA ASN A 142 1.81 -8.27 0.44
C ASN A 142 3.06 -9.16 0.44
N CYS A 143 2.94 -10.36 -0.14
CA CYS A 143 4.04 -11.31 -0.25
C CYS A 143 3.88 -12.22 -1.48
N ILE A 144 5.03 -12.70 -1.99
CA ILE A 144 5.06 -13.67 -3.09
C ILE A 144 4.92 -15.08 -2.54
N ILE A 145 3.94 -15.82 -3.07
CA ILE A 145 3.68 -17.21 -2.71
C ILE A 145 3.81 -18.11 -3.93
N ILE A 146 4.66 -19.14 -3.85
CA ILE A 146 4.81 -20.16 -4.89
C ILE A 146 4.58 -21.56 -4.33
N ARG A 147 4.28 -22.52 -5.21
CA ARG A 147 4.10 -23.91 -4.81
C ARG A 147 5.44 -24.67 -4.84
N GLU A 148 5.59 -25.64 -3.95
CA GLU A 148 6.80 -26.48 -3.83
C GLU A 148 7.10 -27.33 -5.07
N ASP A 149 6.07 -27.67 -5.88
CA ASP A 149 6.19 -28.52 -7.05
C ASP A 149 6.59 -27.77 -8.34
N LEU A 150 6.75 -26.44 -8.29
CA LEU A 150 7.18 -25.65 -9.43
C LEU A 150 8.68 -25.84 -9.71
N ASN A 151 9.04 -25.94 -10.98
CA ASN A 151 10.44 -25.79 -11.37
C ASN A 151 10.85 -24.30 -11.36
N VAL A 152 12.16 -24.02 -11.49
CA VAL A 152 12.70 -22.64 -11.39
C VAL A 152 12.08 -21.68 -12.42
N GLU A 153 11.84 -22.12 -13.65
CA GLU A 153 11.23 -21.30 -14.72
C GLU A 153 9.78 -20.95 -14.39
N GLN A 154 9.01 -21.92 -13.91
CA GLN A 154 7.63 -21.72 -13.49
C GLN A 154 7.55 -20.84 -12.24
N ALA A 155 8.47 -21.00 -11.29
CA ALA A 155 8.56 -20.17 -10.10
C ALA A 155 8.89 -18.72 -10.46
N MET A 156 9.81 -18.48 -11.43
CA MET A 156 10.12 -17.14 -11.92
C MET A 156 8.92 -16.51 -12.65
N SER A 157 8.18 -17.26 -13.44
CA SER A 157 6.96 -16.76 -14.11
C SER A 157 5.92 -16.36 -13.06
N SER A 158 5.65 -17.22 -12.07
CA SER A 158 4.72 -16.93 -10.99
C SER A 158 5.12 -15.71 -10.16
N LEU A 159 6.42 -15.54 -9.91
CA LEU A 159 6.95 -14.35 -9.23
C LEU A 159 6.68 -13.08 -10.04
N ILE A 160 6.96 -13.09 -11.34
CA ILE A 160 6.75 -11.93 -12.22
C ILE A 160 5.28 -11.53 -12.25
N ASP A 161 4.38 -12.51 -12.33
CA ASP A 161 2.93 -12.26 -12.35
C ASP A 161 2.44 -11.64 -11.03
N GLN A 162 3.02 -12.03 -9.90
CA GLN A 162 2.67 -11.51 -8.58
C GLN A 162 3.37 -10.19 -8.25
N ALA A 163 4.60 -9.96 -8.74
CA ALA A 163 5.37 -8.76 -8.46
C ALA A 163 4.74 -7.47 -9.00
N ALA A 164 3.79 -7.57 -9.93
CA ALA A 164 3.01 -6.42 -10.39
C ALA A 164 2.02 -5.90 -9.31
N LYS A 165 1.74 -6.69 -8.27
CA LYS A 165 0.76 -6.38 -7.23
C LYS A 165 1.36 -6.41 -5.81
N ASN A 166 2.61 -6.81 -5.66
CA ASN A 166 3.27 -6.98 -4.36
C ASN A 166 4.65 -6.35 -4.39
N ASP A 167 4.94 -5.48 -3.45
CA ASP A 167 6.22 -4.78 -3.33
C ASP A 167 7.25 -5.59 -2.55
N ASN A 168 6.80 -6.45 -1.64
CA ASN A 168 7.67 -7.29 -0.85
C ASN A 168 8.09 -8.57 -1.60
N ILE A 169 8.99 -8.41 -2.56
CA ILE A 169 9.48 -9.48 -3.44
C ILE A 169 10.80 -10.14 -2.99
N SER A 170 11.44 -9.61 -1.95
CA SER A 170 12.76 -10.08 -1.52
C SER A 170 12.73 -11.50 -0.96
N THR A 171 11.65 -11.86 -0.30
CA THR A 171 11.41 -13.20 0.27
C THR A 171 10.19 -13.83 -0.39
N ILE A 172 10.38 -14.99 -0.97
CA ILE A 172 9.35 -15.78 -1.64
C ILE A 172 8.95 -16.92 -0.73
N PHE A 173 7.69 -16.98 -0.35
CA PHE A 173 7.14 -18.05 0.48
C PHE A 173 6.75 -19.24 -0.38
N VAL A 174 7.11 -20.44 0.09
CA VAL A 174 6.78 -21.70 -0.58
C VAL A 174 5.71 -22.41 0.21
N VAL A 175 4.65 -22.86 -0.48
CA VAL A 175 3.56 -23.64 0.12
C VAL A 175 3.49 -25.04 -0.53
N ASN A 176 3.03 -26.01 0.25
CA ASN A 176 2.78 -27.35 -0.25
C ASN A 176 1.41 -27.49 -0.95
N ALA A 177 1.08 -28.67 -1.41
CA ALA A 177 -0.20 -28.95 -2.08
C ALA A 177 -1.45 -28.67 -1.22
N GLN A 178 -1.30 -28.61 0.12
CA GLN A 178 -2.37 -28.29 1.07
C GLN A 178 -2.37 -26.81 1.47
N GLN A 179 -1.67 -25.95 0.72
CA GLN A 179 -1.52 -24.50 1.00
C GLN A 179 -0.90 -24.19 2.37
N LYS A 180 -0.09 -25.11 2.90
CA LYS A 180 0.63 -24.91 4.16
C LYS A 180 2.06 -24.45 3.86
N PHE A 181 2.57 -23.58 4.71
CA PHE A 181 3.96 -23.12 4.64
C PHE A 181 4.94 -24.31 4.62
N TYR A 182 5.78 -24.34 3.61
CA TYR A 182 6.82 -25.34 3.39
C TYR A 182 8.22 -24.78 3.62
N GLY A 183 8.44 -23.52 3.21
CA GLY A 183 9.72 -22.86 3.35
C GLY A 183 9.71 -21.46 2.74
N ALA A 184 10.90 -20.83 2.72
CA ALA A 184 11.09 -19.55 2.07
C ALA A 184 12.35 -19.55 1.22
N ILE A 185 12.35 -18.79 0.14
CA ILE A 185 13.46 -18.64 -0.81
C ILE A 185 13.75 -17.15 -0.93
N ASP A 186 15.02 -16.78 -0.82
CA ASP A 186 15.48 -15.44 -1.17
C ASP A 186 15.44 -15.24 -2.68
N LEU A 187 14.93 -14.09 -3.14
CA LEU A 187 14.82 -13.74 -4.57
C LEU A 187 16.17 -13.90 -5.28
N LYS A 188 17.27 -13.48 -4.65
CA LYS A 188 18.61 -13.62 -5.21
C LYS A 188 18.96 -15.07 -5.51
N ASN A 189 18.58 -16.00 -4.63
CA ASN A 189 18.84 -17.43 -4.82
C ASN A 189 18.04 -17.97 -6.01
N LEU A 190 16.79 -17.56 -6.16
CA LEU A 190 15.96 -17.96 -7.31
C LEU A 190 16.54 -17.45 -8.63
N ILE A 191 16.95 -16.18 -8.71
CA ILE A 191 17.59 -15.57 -9.87
C ILE A 191 18.90 -16.30 -10.24
N MET A 192 19.73 -16.63 -9.27
CA MET A 192 21.00 -17.33 -9.50
C MET A 192 20.79 -18.75 -10.07
N GLN A 193 19.74 -19.43 -9.65
CA GLN A 193 19.38 -20.75 -10.19
C GLN A 193 18.88 -20.67 -11.64
N ASP A 194 18.08 -19.66 -11.97
CA ASP A 194 17.60 -19.43 -13.36
C ASP A 194 18.77 -19.10 -14.29
N ALA A 195 19.66 -18.18 -13.88
CA ALA A 195 20.84 -17.81 -14.65
C ALA A 195 21.78 -19.00 -14.92
N THR A 196 21.96 -19.91 -13.95
CA THR A 196 22.81 -21.10 -14.10
C THR A 196 22.23 -22.10 -15.12
N ARG A 197 20.92 -22.19 -15.24
CA ARG A 197 20.27 -23.04 -16.26
C ARG A 197 20.40 -22.45 -17.66
N ARG A 198 20.22 -21.14 -17.82
CA ARG A 198 20.33 -20.44 -19.13
C ARG A 198 21.76 -20.43 -19.68
N SER A 199 22.78 -20.47 -18.82
CA SER A 199 24.19 -20.51 -19.26
C SER A 199 24.69 -21.91 -19.64
N ARG A 200 23.85 -22.95 -19.57
CA ARG A 200 24.18 -24.33 -19.95
C ARG A 200 23.62 -24.75 -21.32
N ILE A 201 23.09 -23.81 -22.10
CA ILE A 201 22.72 -23.94 -23.50
C ILE A 201 23.77 -23.26 -24.37
#